data_47d03027e647cdaf54e33965e539fe98
#
_entry.id   47d03027e647cdaf54e33965e539fe98
#
_cell.length_a   1.000
_cell.length_b   1.000
_cell.length_c   1.000
_cell.angle_alpha   90.00
_cell.angle_beta   90.00
_cell.angle_gamma   90.00
#
_symmetry.space_group_name_H-M   'P 1'
#
loop_
_entity.id
_entity.type
_entity.pdbx_description
1 polymer ?
#
loop_
_entity_poly.entity_id
_entity_poly.type
_entity_poly.pdbx_seq_one_letter_code
_entity_poly.pdbx_strand_id
1 'polypeptide(L)'
;MSRLDSLLKIFDQYPDDTFTMYGLAMEYISTKDYNIAEQYLKMIINKDSTYVPAYMQYAQLKENLNQLDEAKSIYRAGIDAAKKINDIRSAKEMENFLNDIE
;
A
#
# COMPACT_ATOMS: atom_id res chain seq x y z
N MET A 1 14.84 20.36 6.47
CA MET A 1 14.66 18.91 6.53
C MET A 1 13.51 18.50 5.64
N SER A 2 13.69 17.49 4.83
CA SER A 2 12.61 17.03 3.95
C SER A 2 11.60 16.19 4.75
N ARG A 3 10.42 15.99 4.15
CA ARG A 3 9.42 15.09 4.72
C ARG A 3 9.98 13.67 4.87
N LEU A 4 10.74 13.20 3.87
CA LEU A 4 11.37 11.89 3.93
C LEU A 4 12.33 11.78 5.11
N ASP A 5 13.19 12.77 5.32
CA ASP A 5 14.12 12.77 6.44
C ASP A 5 13.40 12.71 7.79
N SER A 6 12.32 13.49 7.91
CA SER A 6 11.51 13.50 9.13
C SER A 6 10.85 12.13 9.38
N LEU A 7 10.30 11.53 8.34
CA LEU A 7 9.68 10.21 8.46
C LEU A 7 10.70 9.12 8.82
N LEU A 8 11.90 9.17 8.25
CA LEU A 8 12.96 8.21 8.56
C LEU A 8 13.38 8.31 10.02
N LYS A 9 13.44 9.52 10.57
CA LYS A 9 13.74 9.72 11.99
C LYS A 9 12.67 9.11 12.89
N ILE A 10 11.40 9.33 12.55
CA ILE A 10 10.28 8.76 13.30
C ILE A 10 10.32 7.24 13.23
N PHE A 11 10.57 6.70 12.03
CA PHE A 11 10.64 5.26 11.83
C PHE A 11 11.78 4.64 12.65
N ASP A 12 12.92 5.32 12.75
CA ASP A 12 14.05 4.85 13.55
C ASP A 12 13.67 4.74 15.03
N GLN A 13 12.86 5.68 15.54
CA GLN A 13 12.40 5.67 16.93
C GLN A 13 11.22 4.71 17.15
N TYR A 14 10.34 4.58 16.17
CA TYR A 14 9.11 3.79 16.26
C TYR A 14 8.98 2.87 15.05
N PRO A 15 9.82 1.83 14.94
CA PRO A 15 9.88 0.99 13.73
C PRO A 15 8.63 0.15 13.48
N ASP A 16 7.72 0.08 14.44
CA ASP A 16 6.47 -0.67 14.33
C ASP A 16 5.28 0.20 13.95
N ASP A 17 5.47 1.51 13.77
CA ASP A 17 4.38 2.42 13.46
C ASP A 17 3.97 2.32 12.00
N THR A 18 2.81 1.70 11.75
CA THR A 18 2.30 1.50 10.39
C THR A 18 1.98 2.80 9.67
N PHE A 19 1.55 3.82 10.39
CA PHE A 19 1.28 5.12 9.78
C PHE A 19 2.57 5.72 9.20
N THR A 20 3.66 5.63 9.93
CA THR A 20 4.98 6.11 9.46
C THR A 20 5.45 5.29 8.25
N MET A 21 5.29 3.97 8.28
CA MET A 21 5.61 3.11 7.15
C MET A 21 4.83 3.53 5.90
N TYR A 22 3.54 3.82 6.06
CA TYR A 22 2.70 4.26 4.95
C TYR A 22 3.20 5.59 4.38
N GLY A 23 3.53 6.56 5.25
CA GLY A 23 4.11 7.82 4.83
C GLY A 23 5.39 7.64 4.03
N LEU A 24 6.28 6.75 4.50
CA LEU A 24 7.51 6.43 3.79
C LEU A 24 7.22 5.81 2.42
N ALA A 25 6.30 4.85 2.36
CA ALA A 25 5.92 4.24 1.09
C ALA A 25 5.44 5.30 0.10
N MET A 26 4.60 6.24 0.55
CA MET A 26 4.07 7.30 -0.31
C MET A 26 5.17 8.23 -0.82
N GLU A 27 6.14 8.57 0.04
CA GLU A 27 7.27 9.41 -0.38
C GLU A 27 8.11 8.70 -1.45
N TYR A 28 8.40 7.41 -1.26
CA TYR A 28 9.17 6.67 -2.25
C TYR A 28 8.41 6.45 -3.56
N ILE A 29 7.08 6.30 -3.51
CA ILE A 29 6.26 6.26 -4.72
C ILE A 29 6.39 7.59 -5.48
N SER A 30 6.36 8.70 -4.77
CA SER A 30 6.44 10.03 -5.41
C SER A 30 7.75 10.26 -6.13
N THR A 31 8.84 9.63 -5.68
CA THR A 31 10.14 9.69 -6.33
C THR A 31 10.40 8.51 -7.26
N LYS A 32 9.40 7.65 -7.46
CA LYS A 32 9.46 6.46 -8.32
C LYS A 32 10.47 5.43 -7.85
N ASP A 33 10.79 5.44 -6.56
CA ASP A 33 11.61 4.40 -5.93
C ASP A 33 10.72 3.21 -5.53
N TYR A 34 10.17 2.54 -6.52
CA TYR A 34 9.11 1.55 -6.32
C TYR A 34 9.56 0.32 -5.53
N ASN A 35 10.81 -0.10 -5.66
CA ASN A 35 11.32 -1.26 -4.92
C ASN A 35 11.30 -1.00 -3.41
N ILE A 36 11.71 0.20 -3.01
CA ILE A 36 11.73 0.59 -1.59
C ILE A 36 10.30 0.77 -1.08
N ALA A 37 9.46 1.44 -1.88
CA ALA A 37 8.06 1.63 -1.51
C ALA A 37 7.36 0.28 -1.30
N GLU A 38 7.61 -0.69 -2.17
CA GLU A 38 7.04 -2.03 -2.04
C GLU A 38 7.42 -2.69 -0.72
N GLN A 39 8.67 -2.55 -0.30
CA GLN A 39 9.12 -3.12 0.96
C GLN A 39 8.32 -2.57 2.15
N TYR A 40 8.09 -1.26 2.19
CA TYR A 40 7.29 -0.66 3.26
C TYR A 40 5.84 -1.11 3.22
N LEU A 41 5.26 -1.22 2.02
CA LEU A 41 3.88 -1.68 1.89
C LEU A 41 3.73 -3.13 2.35
N LYS A 42 4.69 -3.99 2.02
CA LYS A 42 4.70 -5.38 2.52
C LYS A 42 4.82 -5.44 4.04
N MET A 43 5.67 -4.59 4.62
CA MET A 43 5.84 -4.53 6.08
C MET A 43 4.52 -4.17 6.76
N ILE A 44 3.79 -3.21 6.21
CA ILE A 44 2.48 -2.80 6.75
C ILE A 44 1.51 -3.98 6.73
N ILE A 45 1.38 -4.64 5.59
CA ILE A 45 0.41 -5.73 5.42
C ILE A 45 0.76 -6.91 6.33
N ASN A 46 2.04 -7.21 6.51
CA ASN A 46 2.48 -8.25 7.42
C ASN A 46 2.16 -7.92 8.88
N LYS A 47 2.21 -6.64 9.23
CA LYS A 47 1.95 -6.18 10.60
C LYS A 47 0.46 -6.05 10.87
N ASP A 48 -0.29 -5.53 9.91
CA ASP A 48 -1.74 -5.33 10.01
C ASP A 48 -2.38 -5.68 8.67
N SER A 49 -2.89 -6.90 8.57
CA SER A 49 -3.48 -7.42 7.34
C SER A 49 -4.79 -6.73 6.96
N THR A 50 -5.32 -5.86 7.80
CA THR A 50 -6.53 -5.08 7.50
C THR A 50 -6.24 -3.61 7.23
N TYR A 51 -4.98 -3.24 7.03
CA TYR A 51 -4.61 -1.87 6.67
C TYR A 51 -4.89 -1.65 5.18
N VAL A 52 -6.15 -1.33 4.88
CA VAL A 52 -6.68 -1.30 3.51
C VAL A 52 -5.91 -0.36 2.57
N PRO A 53 -5.52 0.87 2.99
CA PRO A 53 -4.81 1.77 2.06
C PRO A 53 -3.52 1.18 1.49
N ALA A 54 -2.84 0.31 2.24
CA ALA A 54 -1.60 -0.30 1.77
C ALA A 54 -1.84 -1.22 0.58
N TYR A 55 -2.95 -1.98 0.59
CA TYR A 55 -3.30 -2.84 -0.55
C TYR A 55 -3.56 -2.03 -1.81
N MET A 56 -4.31 -0.95 -1.68
CA MET A 56 -4.66 -0.11 -2.82
C MET A 56 -3.39 0.50 -3.46
N GLN A 57 -2.52 1.06 -2.64
CA GLN A 57 -1.28 1.65 -3.13
C GLN A 57 -0.34 0.60 -3.72
N TYR A 58 -0.27 -0.57 -3.10
CA TYR A 58 0.57 -1.65 -3.58
C TYR A 58 0.10 -2.16 -4.94
N ALA A 59 -1.20 -2.36 -5.10
CA ALA A 59 -1.76 -2.81 -6.39
C ALA A 59 -1.52 -1.76 -7.48
N GLN A 60 -1.73 -0.48 -7.18
CA GLN A 60 -1.48 0.60 -8.13
C GLN A 60 0.00 0.68 -8.52
N LEU A 61 0.89 0.45 -7.57
CA LEU A 61 2.33 0.39 -7.84
C LEU A 61 2.64 -0.72 -8.84
N LYS A 62 2.02 -1.89 -8.67
CA LYS A 62 2.20 -3.01 -9.59
C LYS A 62 1.64 -2.71 -10.98
N GLU A 63 0.50 -1.99 -11.07
CA GLU A 63 0.00 -1.51 -12.36
C GLU A 63 1.01 -0.59 -13.04
N ASN A 64 1.61 0.34 -12.29
CA ASN A 64 2.62 1.26 -12.83
C ASN A 64 3.83 0.52 -13.37
N LEU A 65 4.16 -0.63 -12.80
CA LEU A 65 5.25 -1.49 -13.26
C LEU A 65 4.80 -2.47 -14.35
N ASN A 66 3.55 -2.37 -14.80
CA ASN A 66 2.95 -3.27 -15.78
C ASN A 66 2.96 -4.74 -15.34
N GLN A 67 2.90 -4.97 -14.03
CA GLN A 67 2.81 -6.31 -13.42
C GLN A 67 1.35 -6.58 -13.07
N LEU A 68 0.53 -6.79 -14.10
CA LEU A 68 -0.92 -6.79 -13.95
C LEU A 68 -1.47 -7.99 -13.18
N ASP A 69 -0.86 -9.18 -13.34
CA ASP A 69 -1.31 -10.36 -12.60
C ASP A 69 -1.09 -10.18 -11.10
N GLU A 70 0.02 -9.60 -10.71
CA GLU A 70 0.30 -9.29 -9.30
C GLU A 70 -0.65 -8.23 -8.78
N ALA A 71 -0.92 -7.18 -9.58
CA ALA A 71 -1.87 -6.14 -9.21
C ALA A 71 -3.26 -6.72 -8.94
N LYS A 72 -3.72 -7.62 -9.80
CA LYS A 72 -5.03 -8.29 -9.63
C LYS A 72 -5.08 -9.06 -8.32
N SER A 73 -4.05 -9.82 -8.02
CA SER A 73 -3.97 -10.59 -6.79
C SER A 73 -4.02 -9.70 -5.56
N ILE A 74 -3.31 -8.57 -5.59
CA ILE A 74 -3.28 -7.62 -4.48
C ILE A 74 -4.63 -6.93 -4.31
N TYR A 75 -5.29 -6.54 -5.40
CA TYR A 75 -6.64 -5.97 -5.31
C TYR A 75 -7.62 -6.95 -4.66
N ARG A 76 -7.57 -8.23 -5.05
CA ARG A 76 -8.45 -9.25 -4.44
C ARG A 76 -8.21 -9.39 -2.95
N ALA A 77 -6.95 -9.42 -2.53
CA ALA A 77 -6.60 -9.46 -1.12
C ALA A 77 -7.07 -8.21 -0.38
N GLY A 78 -6.91 -7.04 -0.99
CA GLY A 78 -7.36 -5.78 -0.41
C GLY A 78 -8.87 -5.70 -0.28
N ILE A 79 -9.62 -6.22 -1.26
CA ILE A 79 -11.08 -6.30 -1.20
C ILE A 79 -11.50 -7.16 0.00
N ASP A 80 -10.87 -8.32 0.18
CA ASP A 80 -11.14 -9.20 1.33
C ASP A 80 -10.84 -8.50 2.65
N ALA A 81 -9.72 -7.80 2.73
CA ALA A 81 -9.34 -7.05 3.94
C ALA A 81 -10.37 -5.95 4.25
N ALA A 82 -10.80 -5.21 3.23
CA ALA A 82 -11.79 -4.15 3.39
C ALA A 82 -13.13 -4.70 3.88
N LYS A 83 -13.56 -5.84 3.33
CA LYS A 83 -14.81 -6.49 3.75
C LYS A 83 -14.74 -6.95 5.22
N LYS A 84 -13.59 -7.42 5.67
CA LYS A 84 -13.43 -7.85 7.06
C LYS A 84 -13.69 -6.74 8.06
N ILE A 85 -13.37 -5.50 7.71
CA ILE A 85 -13.57 -4.34 8.60
C ILE A 85 -14.78 -3.49 8.18
N ASN A 86 -15.61 -4.02 7.29
CA ASN A 86 -16.82 -3.34 6.78
C ASN A 86 -16.52 -2.02 6.07
N ASP A 87 -15.35 -1.92 5.45
CA ASP A 87 -14.99 -0.76 4.62
C ASP A 87 -15.50 -1.00 3.19
N ILE A 88 -16.81 -0.81 3.04
CA ILE A 88 -17.49 -1.08 1.77
C ILE A 88 -17.02 -0.15 0.67
N ARG A 89 -16.72 1.09 1.00
CA ARG A 89 -16.26 2.09 0.04
C ARG A 89 -14.95 1.68 -0.61
N SER A 90 -13.97 1.30 0.21
CA SER A 90 -12.66 0.87 -0.32
C SER A 90 -12.78 -0.42 -1.10
N ALA A 91 -13.63 -1.36 -0.65
CA ALA A 91 -13.86 -2.60 -1.37
C ALA A 91 -14.40 -2.31 -2.77
N LYS A 92 -15.37 -1.41 -2.91
CA LYS A 92 -15.93 -1.04 -4.20
C LYS A 92 -14.91 -0.33 -5.10
N GLU A 93 -14.11 0.55 -4.53
CA GLU A 93 -13.06 1.23 -5.29
C GLU A 93 -12.07 0.22 -5.89
N MET A 94 -11.63 -0.74 -5.07
CA MET A 94 -10.70 -1.76 -5.53
C MET A 94 -11.35 -2.72 -6.53
N GLU A 95 -12.63 -3.05 -6.37
CA GLU A 95 -13.38 -3.84 -7.36
C GLU A 95 -13.40 -3.14 -8.71
N ASN A 96 -13.61 -1.82 -8.72
CA ASN A 96 -13.63 -1.04 -9.95
C ASN A 96 -12.24 -1.04 -10.62
N PHE A 97 -11.17 -0.83 -9.84
CA PHE A 97 -9.81 -0.89 -10.38
C PHE A 97 -9.49 -2.29 -10.93
N LEU A 98 -9.90 -3.33 -10.21
CA LEU A 98 -9.69 -4.71 -10.65
C LEU A 98 -10.41 -4.98 -11.98
N ASN A 99 -11.66 -4.54 -12.10
CA ASN A 99 -12.44 -4.71 -13.32
C ASN A 99 -11.79 -4.01 -14.51
N ASP A 100 -11.16 -2.85 -14.29
CA ASP A 100 -10.52 -2.08 -15.35
C ASP A 100 -9.30 -2.81 -15.95
N ILE A 101 -8.67 -3.70 -15.19
CA ILE A 101 -7.46 -4.41 -15.65
C ILE A 101 -7.71 -5.89 -15.94
N GLU A 102 -8.93 -6.36 -15.71
CA GLU A 102 -9.33 -7.73 -16.10
C GLU A 102 -9.92 -7.77 -17.53
#